data_c87fe4dd55fbe556f76325726aef78f3
#
_entry.id   c87fe4dd55fbe556f76325726aef78f3
#
_cell.length_a   1.000
_cell.length_b   1.000
_cell.length_c   1.000
_cell.angle_alpha   90.00
_cell.angle_beta   90.00
_cell.angle_gamma   90.00
#
_symmetry.space_group_name_H-M   'P 1'
#
loop_
_entity.id
_entity.type
_entity.pdbx_description
1 polymer ?
#
loop_
_entity_poly.entity_id
_entity_poly.type
_entity_poly.pdbx_seq_one_letter_code
_entity_poly.pdbx_strand_id
1 'polypeptide(L)'
;MQVAPSEVDASQAMYYPAMEALDLIVLGRQLARLGERAMRDDDPRDDGLAVLGATLPVGALIVMRDVLASPGSSITDITTRTGLPQSYVSESVNKLRVKGLAQITADPADRRRTLVRLTAAHREHVARHSARNADDVLRNALGDVDAATAGQVIALLGDLASRLRSEAAAPAAR
;
A
#
# COMPACT_ATOMS: atom_id res chain seq x y z
N MET A 1 -15.23 1.57 -54.83
CA MET A 1 -15.48 2.81 -54.10
C MET A 1 -14.94 2.62 -52.71
N GLN A 2 -13.72 3.06 -52.52
CA GLN A 2 -12.85 2.75 -51.33
C GLN A 2 -13.00 3.94 -50.41
N VAL A 3 -13.62 3.70 -49.22
CA VAL A 3 -13.79 4.74 -48.20
C VAL A 3 -12.46 4.83 -47.48
N ALA A 4 -11.83 6.01 -47.58
CA ALA A 4 -10.61 6.32 -46.83
C ALA A 4 -10.90 6.39 -45.32
N PRO A 5 -9.97 5.92 -44.46
CA PRO A 5 -10.11 6.10 -43.01
C PRO A 5 -10.02 7.60 -42.68
N SER A 6 -11.01 8.09 -41.94
CA SER A 6 -11.06 9.44 -41.43
C SER A 6 -9.80 9.76 -40.61
N GLU A 7 -9.11 10.84 -40.96
CA GLU A 7 -8.06 11.47 -40.21
C GLU A 7 -8.57 11.74 -38.79
N VAL A 8 -8.09 10.99 -37.82
CA VAL A 8 -8.24 11.34 -36.41
C VAL A 8 -7.40 12.59 -36.21
N ASP A 9 -8.08 13.69 -35.91
CA ASP A 9 -7.49 15.01 -35.68
C ASP A 9 -6.40 14.93 -34.61
N ALA A 10 -5.13 14.98 -35.04
CA ALA A 10 -3.95 15.00 -34.19
C ALA A 10 -3.83 16.29 -33.36
N SER A 11 -4.80 17.22 -33.49
CA SER A 11 -4.82 18.52 -32.82
C SER A 11 -5.31 18.46 -31.37
N GLN A 12 -5.81 17.31 -30.91
CA GLN A 12 -6.22 17.09 -29.51
C GLN A 12 -5.31 16.14 -28.73
N ALA A 13 -4.07 15.98 -29.13
CA ALA A 13 -3.07 15.40 -28.25
C ALA A 13 -2.90 16.37 -27.07
N MET A 14 -3.71 16.15 -26.02
CA MET A 14 -3.58 16.87 -24.75
C MET A 14 -2.14 16.69 -24.31
N TYR A 15 -1.34 17.75 -24.35
CA TYR A 15 0.05 17.76 -23.94
C TYR A 15 0.08 17.52 -22.43
N TYR A 16 0.19 16.26 -22.02
CA TYR A 16 0.53 15.93 -20.66
C TYR A 16 2.03 16.17 -20.52
N PRO A 17 2.46 17.12 -19.69
CA PRO A 17 3.88 17.25 -19.39
C PRO A 17 4.41 15.88 -18.91
N ALA A 18 5.54 15.48 -19.46
CA ALA A 18 6.18 14.23 -19.03
C ALA A 18 6.43 14.30 -17.51
N MET A 19 5.95 13.30 -16.77
CA MET A 19 6.19 13.22 -15.34
C MET A 19 7.67 12.92 -15.10
N GLU A 20 8.37 13.80 -14.40
CA GLU A 20 9.76 13.59 -14.03
C GLU A 20 9.87 12.63 -12.82
N ALA A 21 11.01 12.00 -12.65
CA ALA A 21 11.26 11.09 -11.54
C ALA A 21 11.04 11.77 -10.17
N LEU A 22 11.37 13.05 -10.05
CA LEU A 22 11.13 13.81 -8.83
C LEU A 22 9.65 14.02 -8.56
N ASP A 23 8.83 14.29 -9.60
CA ASP A 23 7.37 14.44 -9.47
C ASP A 23 6.73 13.16 -9.00
N LEU A 24 7.21 12.01 -9.49
CA LEU A 24 6.73 10.70 -9.05
C LEU A 24 7.02 10.46 -7.55
N ILE A 25 8.21 10.86 -7.08
CA ILE A 25 8.56 10.77 -5.65
C ILE A 25 7.66 11.68 -4.80
N VAL A 26 7.43 12.91 -5.25
CA VAL A 26 6.58 13.88 -4.55
C VAL A 26 5.14 13.37 -4.51
N LEU A 27 4.61 12.89 -5.64
CA LEU A 27 3.27 12.30 -5.74
C LEU A 27 3.13 11.10 -4.80
N GLY A 28 4.10 10.20 -4.78
CA GLY A 28 4.09 9.05 -3.87
C GLY A 28 3.98 9.45 -2.41
N ARG A 29 4.68 10.52 -1.99
CA ARG A 29 4.58 11.06 -0.62
C ARG A 29 3.22 11.71 -0.34
N GLN A 30 2.63 12.39 -1.32
CA GLN A 30 1.29 12.98 -1.19
C GLN A 30 0.23 11.91 -1.08
N LEU A 31 0.29 10.86 -1.90
CA LEU A 31 -0.62 9.71 -1.82
C LEU A 31 -0.48 8.98 -0.48
N ALA A 32 0.73 8.82 0.05
CA ALA A 32 0.94 8.26 1.38
C ALA A 32 0.22 9.08 2.47
N ARG A 33 0.32 10.42 2.43
CA ARG A 33 -0.40 11.31 3.36
C ARG A 33 -1.92 11.21 3.23
N LEU A 34 -2.44 11.02 2.01
CA LEU A 34 -3.88 10.78 1.80
C LEU A 34 -4.30 9.45 2.40
N GLY A 35 -3.52 8.39 2.22
CA GLY A 35 -3.74 7.10 2.87
C GLY A 35 -3.74 7.20 4.40
N GLU A 36 -2.80 7.96 4.97
CA GLU A 36 -2.75 8.24 6.41
C GLU A 36 -4.01 8.96 6.90
N ARG A 37 -4.52 9.93 6.14
CA ARG A 37 -5.78 10.62 6.45
C ARG A 37 -6.97 9.67 6.39
N ALA A 38 -7.04 8.80 5.38
CA ALA A 38 -8.10 7.81 5.25
C ALA A 38 -8.12 6.81 6.42
N MET A 39 -6.96 6.56 7.04
CA MET A 39 -6.84 5.67 8.19
C MET A 39 -7.09 6.36 9.54
N ARG A 40 -7.13 7.69 9.59
CA ARG A 40 -7.49 8.40 10.83
C ARG A 40 -8.97 8.26 11.10
N ASP A 41 -9.29 7.90 12.32
CA ASP A 41 -10.64 7.92 12.82
C ASP A 41 -10.87 9.20 13.63
N ASP A 42 -12.02 9.85 13.42
CA ASP A 42 -12.52 10.87 14.32
C ASP A 42 -13.21 10.24 15.55
N ASP A 43 -13.15 8.91 15.70
CA ASP A 43 -13.70 8.20 16.85
C ASP A 43 -12.79 8.44 18.08
N PRO A 44 -13.30 9.08 19.15
CA PRO A 44 -12.57 9.29 20.40
C PRO A 44 -12.08 7.98 21.08
N ARG A 45 -12.56 6.82 20.60
CA ARG A 45 -12.15 5.49 21.08
C ARG A 45 -10.98 4.91 20.29
N ASP A 46 -10.49 5.64 19.28
CA ASP A 46 -9.27 5.24 18.58
C ASP A 46 -8.10 5.33 19.59
N ASP A 47 -7.63 4.15 20.01
CA ASP A 47 -6.56 3.96 20.98
C ASP A 47 -5.17 4.35 20.46
N GLY A 48 -5.09 5.18 19.44
CA GLY A 48 -3.85 5.68 18.83
C GLY A 48 -3.14 4.65 17.93
N LEU A 49 -3.72 3.48 17.68
CA LEU A 49 -3.16 2.46 16.77
C LEU A 49 -3.09 2.97 15.33
N ALA A 50 -4.01 3.83 14.90
CA ALA A 50 -3.95 4.52 13.61
C ALA A 50 -2.74 5.46 13.53
N VAL A 51 -2.48 6.22 14.59
CA VAL A 51 -1.31 7.10 14.69
C VAL A 51 -0.01 6.29 14.67
N LEU A 52 0.00 5.13 15.32
CA LEU A 52 1.15 4.21 15.31
C LEU A 52 1.46 3.67 13.90
N GLY A 53 0.43 3.36 13.10
CA GLY A 53 0.59 2.98 11.70
C GLY A 53 1.16 4.12 10.84
N ALA A 54 0.66 5.34 11.01
CA ALA A 54 1.10 6.53 10.28
C ALA A 54 2.56 6.92 10.57
N THR A 55 3.14 6.48 11.69
CA THR A 55 4.55 6.74 12.06
C THR A 55 5.51 5.66 11.58
N LEU A 56 5.01 4.61 10.90
CA LEU A 56 5.86 3.54 10.39
C LEU A 56 6.51 3.94 9.06
N PRO A 57 7.77 3.56 8.82
CA PRO A 57 8.38 3.65 7.50
C PRO A 57 7.59 2.81 6.48
N VAL A 58 7.55 3.24 5.22
CA VAL A 58 6.80 2.57 4.14
C VAL A 58 7.10 1.07 4.07
N GLY A 59 8.35 0.67 4.22
CA GLY A 59 8.70 -0.75 4.20
C GLY A 59 8.14 -1.54 5.38
N ALA A 60 8.00 -0.94 6.55
CA ALA A 60 7.34 -1.61 7.68
C ALA A 60 5.82 -1.75 7.43
N LEU A 61 5.20 -0.82 6.70
CA LEU A 61 3.81 -0.95 6.24
C LEU A 61 3.66 -2.09 5.22
N ILE A 62 4.62 -2.24 4.30
CA ILE A 62 4.65 -3.37 3.34
C ILE A 62 4.74 -4.70 4.09
N VAL A 63 5.67 -4.81 5.04
CA VAL A 63 5.84 -6.01 5.88
C VAL A 63 4.57 -6.29 6.69
N MET A 64 4.01 -5.28 7.33
CA MET A 64 2.78 -5.40 8.11
C MET A 64 1.62 -5.92 7.26
N ARG A 65 1.45 -5.39 6.06
CA ARG A 65 0.43 -5.82 5.10
C ARG A 65 0.64 -7.28 4.65
N ASP A 66 1.88 -7.68 4.40
CA ASP A 66 2.23 -9.06 4.03
C ASP A 66 1.90 -10.03 5.17
N VAL A 67 2.26 -9.69 6.40
CA VAL A 67 1.93 -10.49 7.60
C VAL A 67 0.44 -10.55 7.87
N LEU A 68 -0.32 -9.50 7.54
CA LEU A 68 -1.79 -9.51 7.62
C LEU A 68 -2.39 -10.49 6.63
N ALA A 69 -1.91 -10.49 5.38
CA ALA A 69 -2.36 -11.37 4.33
C ALA A 69 -1.95 -12.85 4.55
N SER A 70 -0.79 -13.06 5.18
CA SER A 70 -0.19 -14.39 5.41
C SER A 70 0.28 -14.52 6.87
N PRO A 71 -0.61 -14.72 7.83
CA PRO A 71 -0.27 -14.82 9.24
C PRO A 71 0.61 -16.04 9.54
N GLY A 72 1.65 -15.84 10.35
CA GLY A 72 2.58 -16.91 10.72
C GLY A 72 3.66 -17.16 9.68
N SER A 73 4.01 -16.15 8.92
CA SER A 73 5.13 -16.18 7.97
C SER A 73 6.47 -16.03 8.70
N SER A 74 7.49 -16.71 8.21
CA SER A 74 8.87 -16.46 8.63
C SER A 74 9.45 -15.22 7.95
N ILE A 75 10.57 -14.72 8.47
CA ILE A 75 11.32 -13.60 7.84
C ILE A 75 11.64 -13.93 6.38
N THR A 76 12.06 -15.18 6.09
CA THR A 76 12.39 -15.62 4.74
C THR A 76 11.16 -15.58 3.82
N ASP A 77 10.00 -16.06 4.30
CA ASP A 77 8.76 -16.04 3.52
C ASP A 77 8.34 -14.61 3.17
N ILE A 78 8.43 -13.69 4.15
CA ILE A 78 8.13 -12.25 3.96
C ILE A 78 9.11 -11.64 2.96
N THR A 79 10.41 -11.93 3.08
CA THR A 79 11.45 -11.46 2.16
C THR A 79 11.16 -11.89 0.73
N THR A 80 10.82 -13.15 0.54
CA THR A 80 10.51 -13.71 -0.79
C THR A 80 9.29 -13.04 -1.43
N ARG A 81 8.20 -12.81 -0.65
CA ARG A 81 6.97 -12.22 -1.18
C ARG A 81 7.06 -10.71 -1.40
N THR A 82 7.80 -10.01 -0.53
CA THR A 82 7.88 -8.55 -0.61
C THR A 82 9.01 -8.06 -1.52
N GLY A 83 9.98 -8.91 -1.86
CA GLY A 83 11.19 -8.50 -2.57
C GLY A 83 12.13 -7.58 -1.77
N LEU A 84 11.81 -7.30 -0.49
CA LEU A 84 12.64 -6.45 0.37
C LEU A 84 13.87 -7.23 0.88
N PRO A 85 15.03 -6.57 1.09
CA PRO A 85 16.20 -7.20 1.70
C PRO A 85 15.88 -7.81 3.07
N GLN A 86 16.42 -8.99 3.38
CA GLN A 86 16.14 -9.68 4.62
C GLN A 86 16.47 -8.86 5.89
N SER A 87 17.55 -8.09 5.86
CA SER A 87 17.91 -7.18 6.96
C SER A 87 16.84 -6.14 7.20
N TYR A 88 16.28 -5.59 6.12
CA TYR A 88 15.20 -4.60 6.18
C TYR A 88 13.88 -5.20 6.70
N VAL A 89 13.53 -6.42 6.25
CA VAL A 89 12.36 -7.16 6.76
C VAL A 89 12.52 -7.42 8.26
N SER A 90 13.70 -7.91 8.69
CA SER A 90 14.00 -8.19 10.11
C SER A 90 13.88 -6.94 10.98
N GLU A 91 14.41 -5.80 10.51
CA GLU A 91 14.32 -4.52 11.21
C GLU A 91 12.85 -4.03 11.28
N SER A 92 12.11 -4.15 10.18
CA SER A 92 10.70 -3.78 10.11
C SER A 92 9.85 -4.62 11.07
N VAL A 93 10.05 -5.94 11.10
CA VAL A 93 9.38 -6.83 12.05
C VAL A 93 9.70 -6.46 13.49
N ASN A 94 10.97 -6.13 13.78
CA ASN A 94 11.35 -5.68 15.13
C ASN A 94 10.67 -4.35 15.50
N LYS A 95 10.57 -3.39 14.57
CA LYS A 95 9.83 -2.14 14.79
C LYS A 95 8.36 -2.39 15.10
N LEU A 96 7.70 -3.29 14.34
CA LEU A 96 6.32 -3.68 14.59
C LEU A 96 6.16 -4.34 15.97
N ARG A 97 7.10 -5.21 16.36
CA ARG A 97 7.11 -5.87 17.68
C ARG A 97 7.27 -4.88 18.81
N VAL A 98 8.23 -3.96 18.73
CA VAL A 98 8.48 -2.93 19.75
C VAL A 98 7.28 -2.02 19.95
N LYS A 99 6.55 -1.73 18.86
CA LYS A 99 5.31 -0.95 18.90
C LYS A 99 4.09 -1.77 19.35
N GLY A 100 4.23 -3.06 19.67
CA GLY A 100 3.12 -3.92 20.08
C GLY A 100 2.15 -4.29 18.94
N LEU A 101 2.53 -4.06 17.68
CA LEU A 101 1.71 -4.34 16.50
C LEU A 101 1.87 -5.78 16.02
N ALA A 102 3.03 -6.39 16.28
CA ALA A 102 3.31 -7.78 15.92
C ALA A 102 3.92 -8.56 17.10
N GLN A 103 3.74 -9.86 17.04
CA GLN A 103 4.38 -10.82 17.95
C GLN A 103 5.19 -11.83 17.14
N ILE A 104 6.29 -12.31 17.74
CA ILE A 104 7.18 -13.29 17.15
C ILE A 104 7.11 -14.53 18.05
N THR A 105 6.86 -15.69 17.44
CA THR A 105 6.81 -16.98 18.14
C THR A 105 7.74 -17.97 17.45
N ALA A 106 8.28 -18.94 18.18
CA ALA A 106 9.00 -20.05 17.57
C ALA A 106 8.03 -20.90 16.74
N ASP A 107 8.50 -21.43 15.62
CA ASP A 107 7.72 -22.40 14.84
C ASP A 107 7.65 -23.72 15.63
N PRO A 108 6.45 -24.27 15.88
CA PRO A 108 6.32 -25.55 16.57
C PRO A 108 6.98 -26.72 15.84
N ALA A 109 7.06 -26.65 14.49
CA ALA A 109 7.64 -27.70 13.66
C ALA A 109 9.17 -27.56 13.52
N ASP A 110 9.70 -26.32 13.59
CA ASP A 110 11.13 -26.05 13.51
C ASP A 110 11.50 -24.89 14.43
N ARG A 111 12.03 -25.18 15.61
CA ARG A 111 12.41 -24.17 16.60
C ARG A 111 13.48 -23.18 16.14
N ARG A 112 14.16 -23.44 15.02
CA ARG A 112 15.11 -22.51 14.40
C ARG A 112 14.41 -21.41 13.58
N ARG A 113 13.13 -21.63 13.25
CA ARG A 113 12.30 -20.65 12.54
C ARG A 113 11.48 -19.84 13.52
N THR A 114 11.31 -18.59 13.22
CA THR A 114 10.42 -17.68 13.95
C THR A 114 9.28 -17.26 13.03
N LEU A 115 8.08 -17.27 13.57
CA LEU A 115 6.85 -16.91 12.88
C LEU A 115 6.38 -15.55 13.36
N VAL A 116 6.02 -14.69 12.41
CA VAL A 116 5.52 -13.34 12.66
C VAL A 116 4.00 -13.33 12.51
N ARG A 117 3.31 -12.74 13.48
CA ARG A 117 1.85 -12.52 13.45
C ARG A 117 1.54 -11.12 13.94
N LEU A 118 0.53 -10.49 13.39
CA LEU A 118 0.00 -9.27 14.01
C LEU A 118 -0.73 -9.61 15.31
N THR A 119 -0.67 -8.70 16.29
CA THR A 119 -1.43 -8.84 17.54
C THR A 119 -2.94 -8.83 17.25
N ALA A 120 -3.74 -9.44 18.14
CA ALA A 120 -5.20 -9.49 17.96
C ALA A 120 -5.81 -8.09 17.87
N ALA A 121 -5.42 -7.21 18.79
CA ALA A 121 -5.88 -5.81 18.81
C ALA A 121 -5.57 -5.09 17.49
N HIS A 122 -4.35 -5.26 16.95
CA HIS A 122 -3.99 -4.63 15.69
C HIS A 122 -4.73 -5.23 14.49
N ARG A 123 -4.95 -6.54 14.44
CA ARG A 123 -5.76 -7.18 13.39
C ARG A 123 -7.20 -6.66 13.38
N GLU A 124 -7.82 -6.54 14.55
CA GLU A 124 -9.18 -6.00 14.68
C GLU A 124 -9.23 -4.53 14.25
N HIS A 125 -8.24 -3.74 14.66
CA HIS A 125 -8.11 -2.35 14.22
C HIS A 125 -7.99 -2.26 12.70
N VAL A 126 -7.08 -3.01 12.08
CA VAL A 126 -6.92 -3.03 10.62
C VAL A 126 -8.18 -3.54 9.93
N ALA A 127 -8.85 -4.57 10.44
CA ALA A 127 -10.09 -5.07 9.86
C ALA A 127 -11.21 -4.01 9.86
N ARG A 128 -11.31 -3.22 10.92
CA ARG A 128 -12.29 -2.12 10.99
C ARG A 128 -11.96 -0.98 10.03
N HIS A 129 -10.67 -0.68 9.83
CA HIS A 129 -10.22 0.49 9.05
C HIS A 129 -9.89 0.15 7.59
N SER A 130 -9.51 -1.09 7.27
CA SER A 130 -9.24 -1.50 5.88
C SER A 130 -10.52 -1.60 5.02
N ALA A 131 -11.69 -1.69 5.67
CA ALA A 131 -12.97 -1.58 4.99
C ALA A 131 -13.32 -0.12 4.60
N ARG A 132 -12.55 0.86 5.05
CA ARG A 132 -12.74 2.26 4.68
C ARG A 132 -12.29 2.47 3.27
N ASN A 133 -13.21 2.96 2.48
CA ASN A 133 -12.92 3.33 1.11
C ASN A 133 -12.10 4.63 1.11
N ALA A 134 -10.90 4.60 0.55
CA ALA A 134 -10.09 5.79 0.36
C ALA A 134 -10.66 6.74 -0.73
N ASP A 135 -11.73 6.34 -1.39
CA ASP A 135 -12.33 7.09 -2.50
C ASP A 135 -12.77 8.50 -2.09
N ASP A 136 -13.36 8.66 -0.91
CA ASP A 136 -13.81 9.97 -0.45
C ASP A 136 -12.62 10.91 -0.19
N VAL A 137 -11.54 10.39 0.39
CA VAL A 137 -10.31 11.16 0.62
C VAL A 137 -9.66 11.54 -0.71
N LEU A 138 -9.67 10.63 -1.69
CA LEU A 138 -9.17 10.89 -3.04
C LEU A 138 -10.05 11.89 -3.78
N ARG A 139 -11.38 11.77 -3.72
CA ARG A 139 -12.32 12.74 -4.32
C ARG A 139 -12.11 14.14 -3.75
N ASN A 140 -12.01 14.25 -2.44
CA ASN A 140 -11.75 15.54 -1.79
C ASN A 140 -10.39 16.14 -2.20
N ALA A 141 -9.38 15.31 -2.43
CA ALA A 141 -8.06 15.78 -2.87
C ALA A 141 -8.05 16.23 -4.34
N LEU A 142 -8.95 15.69 -5.18
CA LEU A 142 -9.12 16.09 -6.57
C LEU A 142 -9.86 17.43 -6.73
N GLY A 143 -10.56 17.91 -5.69
CA GLY A 143 -11.27 19.19 -5.72
C GLY A 143 -12.47 19.20 -6.67
N ASP A 144 -12.61 20.29 -7.44
CA ASP A 144 -13.77 20.55 -8.32
C ASP A 144 -13.77 19.73 -9.64
N VAL A 145 -13.25 18.50 -9.59
CA VAL A 145 -13.29 17.58 -10.72
C VAL A 145 -14.66 16.87 -10.73
N ASP A 146 -15.26 16.72 -11.92
CA ASP A 146 -16.53 16.00 -12.04
C ASP A 146 -16.44 14.54 -11.59
N ALA A 147 -17.57 13.96 -11.18
CA ALA A 147 -17.61 12.63 -10.59
C ALA A 147 -17.13 11.50 -11.52
N ALA A 148 -17.31 11.66 -12.84
CA ALA A 148 -16.87 10.66 -13.82
C ALA A 148 -15.35 10.66 -13.94
N THR A 149 -14.75 11.85 -14.08
CA THR A 149 -13.28 12.02 -14.11
C THR A 149 -12.64 11.59 -12.81
N ALA A 150 -13.20 11.95 -11.65
CA ALA A 150 -12.73 11.48 -10.36
C ALA A 150 -12.77 9.96 -10.25
N GLY A 151 -13.84 9.32 -10.69
CA GLY A 151 -13.98 7.86 -10.75
C GLY A 151 -12.91 7.20 -11.62
N GLN A 152 -12.61 7.77 -12.79
CA GLN A 152 -11.56 7.28 -13.68
C GLN A 152 -10.16 7.35 -13.04
N VAL A 153 -9.83 8.48 -12.40
CA VAL A 153 -8.54 8.65 -11.71
C VAL A 153 -8.38 7.60 -10.58
N ILE A 154 -9.43 7.40 -9.78
CA ILE A 154 -9.42 6.41 -8.70
C ILE A 154 -9.25 4.99 -9.25
N ALA A 155 -9.95 4.63 -10.32
CA ALA A 155 -9.82 3.34 -10.97
C ALA A 155 -8.39 3.11 -11.50
N LEU A 156 -7.80 4.10 -12.18
CA LEU A 156 -6.43 4.04 -12.68
C LEU A 156 -5.40 3.88 -11.55
N LEU A 157 -5.58 4.58 -10.43
CA LEU A 157 -4.72 4.42 -9.24
C LEU A 157 -4.86 3.01 -8.66
N GLY A 158 -6.05 2.45 -8.63
CA GLY A 158 -6.31 1.08 -8.19
C GLY A 158 -5.61 0.05 -9.08
N ASP A 159 -5.70 0.20 -10.39
CA ASP A 159 -5.04 -0.66 -11.37
C ASP A 159 -3.52 -0.56 -11.27
N LEU A 160 -2.97 0.65 -11.17
CA LEU A 160 -1.54 0.87 -10.98
C LEU A 160 -1.06 0.18 -9.69
N ALA A 161 -1.76 0.41 -8.57
CA ALA A 161 -1.42 -0.22 -7.31
C ALA A 161 -1.50 -1.76 -7.38
N SER A 162 -2.40 -2.33 -8.17
CA SER A 162 -2.49 -3.76 -8.40
C SER A 162 -1.30 -4.30 -9.20
N ARG A 163 -0.92 -3.62 -10.28
CA ARG A 163 0.23 -3.98 -11.13
C ARG A 163 1.55 -3.94 -10.37
N LEU A 164 1.79 -2.85 -9.59
CA LEU A 164 2.99 -2.73 -8.77
C LEU A 164 3.10 -3.83 -7.71
N ARG A 165 1.98 -4.28 -7.17
CA ARG A 165 1.97 -5.42 -6.23
C ARG A 165 2.35 -6.74 -6.92
N SER A 166 1.83 -6.96 -8.12
CA SER A 166 2.11 -8.18 -8.90
C SER A 166 3.57 -8.25 -9.34
N GLU A 167 4.15 -7.11 -9.71
CA GLU A 167 5.56 -6.99 -10.09
C GLU A 167 6.50 -7.26 -8.90
N ALA A 168 6.17 -6.70 -7.73
CA ALA A 168 6.94 -6.95 -6.50
C ALA A 168 6.88 -8.42 -6.04
N ALA A 169 5.83 -9.15 -6.39
CA ALA A 169 5.67 -10.58 -6.08
C ALA A 169 6.33 -11.51 -7.12
N ALA A 170 6.71 -10.99 -8.29
CA ALA A 170 7.40 -11.77 -9.31
C ALA A 170 8.84 -12.08 -8.83
N PRO A 171 9.30 -13.34 -8.87
CA PRO A 171 10.67 -13.67 -8.54
C PRO A 171 11.59 -12.93 -9.51
N ALA A 172 12.58 -12.20 -8.97
CA ALA A 172 13.60 -11.53 -9.79
C ALA A 172 14.18 -12.53 -10.76
N ALA A 173 13.89 -12.37 -12.05
CA ALA A 173 14.52 -13.14 -13.09
C ALA A 173 16.03 -12.88 -13.01
N ARG A 174 16.79 -13.91 -12.65
CA ARG A 174 18.26 -13.91 -12.66
C ARG A 174 18.78 -14.01 -14.07
#